data_6c5a4b64e84c5b6b21cedc3a4974aca3
#
_entry.id   6c5a4b64e84c5b6b21cedc3a4974aca3
#
_cell.length_a   1.000
_cell.length_b   1.000
_cell.length_c   1.000
_cell.angle_alpha   90.00
_cell.angle_beta   90.00
_cell.angle_gamma   90.00
#
_symmetry.space_group_name_H-M   'P 1'
#
loop_
_entity.id
_entity.type
_entity.pdbx_description
1 polymer ?
#
loop_
_entity_poly.entity_id
_entity_poly.type
_entity_poly.pdbx_seq_one_letter_code
_entity_poly.pdbx_strand_id
1 'polypeptide(L)'
;MNIAAQPPVQADQTIYLKDYQKPSFLVESINLNIQVYDDHTIVDSTLVMKRQTAGELVLLGRDLELKSVQLNGQTLSAEQYHLDTEQLVITDAPDEVIVQTQVIIHPESNTQLEGLYKAGDLFVTQNEPEGFRKITFYPDRPDVLAE
;
A
#
# COMPACT_ATOMS: atom_id res chain seq x y z
N MET A 1 32.61 16.84 25.71
CA MET A 1 31.76 17.05 24.53
C MET A 1 31.54 15.72 23.84
N ASN A 2 30.34 15.16 23.96
CA ASN A 2 29.96 13.96 23.20
C ASN A 2 29.56 14.39 21.79
N ILE A 3 30.41 14.09 20.83
CA ILE A 3 30.05 14.17 19.40
C ILE A 3 29.17 12.96 19.13
N ALA A 4 27.86 13.18 19.03
CA ALA A 4 26.94 12.14 18.58
C ALA A 4 27.37 11.67 17.18
N ALA A 5 27.71 10.39 17.07
CA ALA A 5 28.02 9.78 15.80
C ALA A 5 26.82 9.95 14.86
N GLN A 6 27.03 10.58 13.72
CA GLN A 6 26.04 10.63 12.65
C GLN A 6 25.74 9.19 12.19
N PRO A 7 24.45 8.84 11.98
CA PRO A 7 24.14 7.55 11.42
C PRO A 7 24.83 7.38 10.06
N PRO A 8 25.25 6.16 9.71
CA PRO A 8 25.91 5.93 8.44
C PRO A 8 24.99 6.38 7.30
N VAL A 9 25.52 7.22 6.42
CA VAL A 9 24.87 7.57 5.16
C VAL A 9 24.65 6.25 4.43
N GLN A 10 23.39 5.87 4.21
CA GLN A 10 23.08 4.74 3.35
C GLN A 10 23.73 5.02 2.00
N ALA A 11 24.62 4.13 1.59
CA ALA A 11 25.24 4.22 0.28
C ALA A 11 24.11 4.18 -0.76
N ASP A 12 24.06 5.18 -1.64
CA ASP A 12 23.15 5.21 -2.77
C ASP A 12 23.29 3.90 -3.54
N GLN A 13 22.28 3.02 -3.42
CA GLN A 13 22.23 1.82 -4.25
C GLN A 13 21.95 2.26 -5.68
N THR A 14 22.95 2.12 -6.54
CA THR A 14 22.76 2.35 -7.97
C THR A 14 21.77 1.34 -8.51
N ILE A 15 20.64 1.82 -8.99
CA ILE A 15 19.59 1.00 -9.62
C ILE A 15 19.91 0.92 -11.13
N TYR A 16 20.07 -0.29 -11.64
CA TYR A 16 20.35 -0.53 -13.05
C TYR A 16 19.08 -0.94 -13.79
N LEU A 17 18.87 -0.40 -14.99
CA LEU A 17 17.72 -0.76 -15.84
C LEU A 17 17.67 -2.26 -16.15
N LYS A 18 18.81 -2.94 -16.23
CA LYS A 18 18.88 -4.39 -16.45
C LYS A 18 18.23 -5.21 -15.32
N ASP A 19 18.10 -4.62 -14.11
CA ASP A 19 17.53 -5.28 -12.93
C ASP A 19 16.01 -5.00 -12.79
N TYR A 20 15.44 -4.26 -13.75
CA TYR A 20 14.01 -3.97 -13.77
C TYR A 20 13.20 -5.26 -13.94
N GLN A 21 12.24 -5.45 -13.05
CA GLN A 21 11.27 -6.53 -13.10
C GLN A 21 9.86 -5.95 -13.20
N LYS A 22 9.09 -6.43 -14.16
CA LYS A 22 7.67 -6.08 -14.28
C LYS A 22 6.91 -6.54 -13.02
N PRO A 23 5.91 -5.78 -12.57
CA PRO A 23 5.02 -6.27 -11.52
C PRO A 23 4.33 -7.56 -11.96
N SER A 24 4.13 -8.49 -11.00
CA SER A 24 3.48 -9.77 -11.28
C SER A 24 2.02 -9.61 -11.71
N PHE A 25 1.36 -8.57 -11.22
CA PHE A 25 -0.03 -8.25 -11.53
C PHE A 25 -0.13 -6.81 -12.06
N LEU A 26 -1.00 -6.62 -13.05
CA LEU A 26 -1.45 -5.32 -13.50
C LEU A 26 -2.73 -4.94 -12.76
N VAL A 27 -2.85 -3.66 -12.40
CA VAL A 27 -4.11 -3.10 -11.89
C VAL A 27 -4.93 -2.65 -13.09
N GLU A 28 -6.16 -3.18 -13.22
CA GLU A 28 -7.11 -2.73 -14.23
C GLU A 28 -7.93 -1.55 -13.71
N SER A 29 -8.40 -1.65 -12.46
CA SER A 29 -9.13 -0.56 -11.81
C SER A 29 -8.98 -0.60 -10.30
N ILE A 30 -9.18 0.56 -9.68
CA ILE A 30 -9.30 0.70 -8.24
C ILE A 30 -10.56 1.50 -7.91
N ASN A 31 -11.31 1.04 -6.93
CA ASN A 31 -12.43 1.78 -6.35
C ASN A 31 -12.18 1.96 -4.86
N LEU A 32 -12.27 3.20 -4.40
CA LEU A 32 -12.07 3.58 -2.99
C LEU A 32 -13.33 4.20 -2.42
N ASN A 33 -13.72 3.74 -1.24
CA ASN A 33 -14.67 4.43 -0.38
C ASN A 33 -13.94 4.89 0.89
N ILE A 34 -13.81 6.20 1.06
CA ILE A 34 -13.05 6.81 2.15
C ILE A 34 -14.02 7.52 3.08
N GLN A 35 -14.09 7.06 4.33
CA GLN A 35 -14.94 7.62 5.37
C GLN A 35 -14.06 8.29 6.42
N VAL A 36 -14.09 9.62 6.42
CA VAL A 36 -13.23 10.46 7.29
C VAL A 36 -13.99 10.82 8.56
N TYR A 37 -13.41 10.49 9.69
CA TYR A 37 -13.88 10.87 11.04
C TYR A 37 -12.79 11.68 11.75
N ASP A 38 -13.13 12.29 12.87
CA ASP A 38 -12.19 13.17 13.59
C ASP A 38 -10.97 12.43 14.17
N ASP A 39 -11.14 11.17 14.55
CA ASP A 39 -10.15 10.35 15.25
C ASP A 39 -9.63 9.15 14.42
N HIS A 40 -10.19 8.92 13.24
CA HIS A 40 -9.76 7.84 12.34
C HIS A 40 -10.36 8.02 10.95
N THR A 41 -9.87 7.27 9.99
CA THR A 41 -10.43 7.17 8.63
C THR A 41 -10.52 5.72 8.24
N ILE A 42 -11.68 5.30 7.71
CA ILE A 42 -11.90 3.96 7.17
C ILE A 42 -11.73 4.04 5.66
N VAL A 43 -10.90 3.16 5.11
CA VAL A 43 -10.71 3.03 3.66
C VAL A 43 -11.10 1.64 3.22
N ASP A 44 -12.16 1.55 2.43
CA ASP A 44 -12.56 0.35 1.71
C ASP A 44 -12.00 0.42 0.28
N SER A 45 -11.24 -0.58 -0.12
CA SER A 45 -10.63 -0.65 -1.44
C SER A 45 -11.10 -1.89 -2.19
N THR A 46 -11.40 -1.74 -3.48
CA THR A 46 -11.63 -2.83 -4.40
C THR A 46 -10.65 -2.70 -5.56
N LEU A 47 -9.70 -3.62 -5.66
CA LEU A 47 -8.71 -3.71 -6.74
C LEU A 47 -9.11 -4.82 -7.71
N VAL A 48 -9.23 -4.49 -8.98
CA VAL A 48 -9.35 -5.48 -10.06
C VAL A 48 -7.99 -5.62 -10.71
N MET A 49 -7.42 -6.83 -10.67
CA MET A 49 -6.06 -7.08 -11.11
C MET A 49 -5.97 -8.33 -11.96
N LYS A 50 -4.97 -8.36 -12.83
CA LYS A 50 -4.68 -9.47 -13.71
C LYS A 50 -3.19 -9.81 -13.70
N ARG A 51 -2.88 -11.11 -13.63
CA ARG A 51 -1.49 -11.58 -13.71
C ARG A 51 -0.88 -11.25 -15.07
N GLN A 52 0.32 -10.70 -15.05
CA GLN A 52 1.10 -10.47 -16.27
C GLN A 52 2.39 -11.29 -16.33
N THR A 53 2.98 -11.61 -15.17
CA THR A 53 4.17 -12.46 -15.08
C THR A 53 4.04 -13.42 -13.89
N ALA A 54 4.85 -14.47 -13.86
CA ALA A 54 4.92 -15.36 -12.71
C ALA A 54 5.35 -14.58 -11.46
N GLY A 55 4.75 -14.90 -10.32
CA GLY A 55 5.06 -14.27 -9.04
C GLY A 55 3.85 -14.19 -8.13
N GLU A 56 4.10 -13.79 -6.89
CA GLU A 56 3.08 -13.59 -5.88
C GLU A 56 2.34 -12.27 -6.10
N LEU A 57 1.15 -12.17 -5.51
CA LEU A 57 0.40 -10.92 -5.45
C LEU A 57 0.90 -10.12 -4.25
N VAL A 58 1.67 -9.08 -4.52
CA VAL A 58 2.26 -8.19 -3.51
C VAL A 58 1.61 -6.82 -3.57
N LEU A 59 1.05 -6.39 -2.46
CA LEU A 59 0.48 -5.05 -2.28
C LEU A 59 1.29 -4.33 -1.21
N LEU A 60 1.77 -3.13 -1.52
CA LEU A 60 2.51 -2.30 -0.58
C LEU A 60 1.53 -1.56 0.34
N GLY A 61 1.88 -1.46 1.61
CA GLY A 61 1.08 -0.78 2.61
C GLY A 61 1.93 -0.44 3.83
N ARG A 62 1.77 0.77 4.34
CA ARG A 62 2.51 1.26 5.50
C ARG A 62 1.57 2.01 6.44
N ASP A 63 1.69 1.72 7.73
CA ASP A 63 0.86 2.33 8.78
C ASP A 63 -0.66 2.12 8.55
N LEU A 64 -1.02 0.96 8.00
CA LEU A 64 -2.40 0.55 7.75
C LEU A 64 -2.83 -0.49 8.79
N GLU A 65 -3.94 -0.26 9.47
CA GLU A 65 -4.56 -1.26 10.31
C GLU A 65 -5.53 -2.10 9.46
N LEU A 66 -5.12 -3.30 9.06
CA LEU A 66 -5.94 -4.20 8.25
C LEU A 66 -7.08 -4.78 9.08
N LYS A 67 -8.32 -4.56 8.65
CA LYS A 67 -9.53 -5.10 9.28
C LYS A 67 -10.04 -6.34 8.58
N SER A 68 -10.02 -6.34 7.26
CA SER A 68 -10.43 -7.49 6.47
C SER A 68 -9.75 -7.52 5.11
N VAL A 69 -9.56 -8.71 4.58
CA VAL A 69 -9.10 -8.94 3.22
C VAL A 69 -9.91 -10.05 2.58
N GLN A 70 -10.40 -9.79 1.37
CA GLN A 70 -11.13 -10.76 0.57
C GLN A 70 -10.48 -10.91 -0.80
N LEU A 71 -10.51 -12.12 -1.31
CA LEU A 71 -10.07 -12.45 -2.65
C LEU A 71 -11.23 -13.12 -3.39
N ASN A 72 -11.65 -12.51 -4.51
CA ASN A 72 -12.78 -13.01 -5.32
C ASN A 72 -14.05 -13.32 -4.49
N GLY A 73 -14.36 -12.43 -3.54
CA GLY A 73 -15.54 -12.54 -2.68
C GLY A 73 -15.41 -13.46 -1.47
N GLN A 74 -14.26 -14.11 -1.29
CA GLN A 74 -13.99 -14.96 -0.14
C GLN A 74 -13.06 -14.27 0.85
N THR A 75 -13.45 -14.22 2.12
CA THR A 75 -12.58 -13.70 3.18
C THR A 75 -11.39 -14.64 3.38
N LEU A 76 -10.19 -14.08 3.34
CA LEU A 76 -8.96 -14.83 3.56
C LEU A 76 -8.71 -15.03 5.06
N SER A 77 -8.25 -16.23 5.41
CA SER A 77 -7.71 -16.52 6.74
C SER A 77 -6.26 -16.05 6.85
N ALA A 78 -5.76 -15.90 8.07
CA ALA A 78 -4.37 -15.46 8.33
C ALA A 78 -3.29 -16.37 7.72
N GLU A 79 -3.63 -17.61 7.36
CA GLU A 79 -2.72 -18.56 6.71
C GLU A 79 -2.61 -18.36 5.20
N GLN A 80 -3.55 -17.64 4.59
CA GLN A 80 -3.64 -17.44 3.14
C GLN A 80 -2.93 -16.18 2.66
N TYR A 81 -2.44 -15.36 3.60
CA TYR A 81 -1.66 -14.17 3.29
C TYR A 81 -0.57 -13.96 4.33
N HIS A 82 0.44 -13.20 3.94
CA HIS A 82 1.48 -12.69 4.83
C HIS A 82 1.39 -11.17 4.92
N LEU A 83 1.32 -10.65 6.13
CA LEU A 83 1.29 -9.22 6.41
C LEU A 83 2.50 -8.84 7.24
N ASP A 84 3.27 -7.88 6.77
CA ASP A 84 4.34 -7.23 7.52
C ASP A 84 4.14 -5.71 7.55
N THR A 85 5.15 -4.95 7.98
CA THR A 85 5.08 -3.49 8.13
C THR A 85 5.06 -2.73 6.81
N GLU A 86 5.38 -3.38 5.69
CA GLU A 86 5.55 -2.74 4.39
C GLU A 86 4.68 -3.34 3.29
N GLN A 87 4.10 -4.53 3.49
CA GLN A 87 3.38 -5.23 2.43
C GLN A 87 2.38 -6.27 2.93
N LEU A 88 1.41 -6.51 2.08
CA LEU A 88 0.49 -7.63 2.14
C LEU A 88 0.78 -8.54 0.94
N VAL A 89 1.13 -9.79 1.19
CA VAL A 89 1.38 -10.80 0.16
C VAL A 89 0.30 -11.85 0.22
N ILE A 90 -0.43 -12.04 -0.88
CA ILE A 90 -1.44 -13.09 -1.01
C ILE A 90 -0.83 -14.27 -1.75
N THR A 91 -0.78 -15.41 -1.09
CA THR A 91 -0.28 -16.67 -1.65
C THR A 91 -1.34 -17.31 -2.54
N ASP A 92 -0.90 -18.06 -3.54
CA ASP A 92 -1.78 -18.84 -4.43
C ASP A 92 -2.91 -18.03 -5.09
N ALA A 93 -2.65 -16.75 -5.40
CA ALA A 93 -3.61 -15.91 -6.10
C ALA A 93 -3.83 -16.42 -7.54
N PRO A 94 -5.09 -16.53 -8.01
CA PRO A 94 -5.39 -16.85 -9.41
C PRO A 94 -4.96 -15.73 -10.36
N ASP A 95 -5.04 -15.97 -11.67
CA ASP A 95 -4.59 -15.01 -12.68
C ASP A 95 -5.44 -13.76 -12.77
N GLU A 96 -6.72 -13.86 -12.46
CA GLU A 96 -7.67 -12.75 -12.37
C GLU A 96 -8.19 -12.64 -10.95
N VAL A 97 -8.02 -11.48 -10.33
CA VAL A 97 -8.37 -11.28 -8.93
C VAL A 97 -9.14 -9.99 -8.71
N ILE A 98 -10.08 -10.05 -7.79
CA ILE A 98 -10.70 -8.90 -7.16
C ILE A 98 -10.27 -8.94 -5.69
N VAL A 99 -9.41 -8.01 -5.29
CA VAL A 99 -8.94 -7.89 -3.91
C VAL A 99 -9.71 -6.78 -3.23
N GLN A 100 -10.40 -7.11 -2.16
CA GLN A 100 -11.10 -6.13 -1.33
C GLN A 100 -10.43 -6.07 0.03
N THR A 101 -10.05 -4.86 0.45
CA THR A 101 -9.47 -4.61 1.77
C THR A 101 -10.23 -3.52 2.48
N GLN A 102 -10.34 -3.65 3.80
CA GLN A 102 -10.74 -2.57 4.68
C GLN A 102 -9.60 -2.27 5.63
N VAL A 103 -9.17 -1.03 5.67
CA VAL A 103 -8.13 -0.56 6.58
C VAL A 103 -8.61 0.65 7.38
N ILE A 104 -8.02 0.83 8.55
CA ILE A 104 -8.13 2.06 9.35
C ILE A 104 -6.80 2.78 9.32
N ILE A 105 -6.84 4.08 9.08
CA ILE A 105 -5.71 4.99 9.14
C ILE A 105 -6.02 6.16 10.07
N HIS A 106 -4.98 6.88 10.50
CA HIS A 106 -5.07 7.99 11.46
C HIS A 106 -4.44 9.27 10.90
N PRO A 107 -5.17 10.00 10.01
CA PRO A 107 -4.65 11.25 9.44
C PRO A 107 -4.35 12.33 10.49
N GLU A 108 -5.09 12.34 11.59
CA GLU A 108 -4.95 13.30 12.69
C GLU A 108 -3.60 13.17 13.42
N SER A 109 -3.00 11.99 13.42
CA SER A 109 -1.70 11.69 14.02
C SER A 109 -0.56 11.51 13.01
N ASN A 110 -0.86 11.64 11.71
CA ASN A 110 0.15 11.54 10.65
C ASN A 110 0.96 12.84 10.56
N THR A 111 2.18 12.80 11.07
CA THR A 111 3.13 13.92 11.07
C THR A 111 4.17 13.84 9.95
N GLN A 112 4.16 12.77 9.16
CA GLN A 112 5.13 12.55 8.09
C GLN A 112 4.76 13.29 6.80
N LEU A 113 3.52 13.79 6.70
CA LEU A 113 3.00 14.54 5.54
C LEU A 113 3.03 13.71 4.24
N GLU A 114 2.79 12.42 4.38
CA GLU A 114 2.67 11.46 3.28
C GLU A 114 1.34 10.70 3.41
N GLY A 115 0.70 10.41 2.27
CA GLY A 115 -0.62 9.82 2.25
C GLY A 115 -1.70 10.82 2.63
N LEU A 116 -2.67 10.42 3.43
CA LEU A 116 -3.72 11.30 3.97
C LEU A 116 -3.31 11.82 5.35
N TYR A 117 -3.35 13.14 5.53
CA TYR A 117 -3.05 13.78 6.81
C TYR A 117 -3.95 14.98 7.07
N LYS A 118 -4.00 15.42 8.32
CA LYS A 118 -4.76 16.58 8.74
C LYS A 118 -3.82 17.78 8.94
N ALA A 119 -4.12 18.89 8.27
CA ALA A 119 -3.39 20.16 8.39
C ALA A 119 -4.35 21.23 8.90
N GLY A 120 -4.32 21.50 10.20
CA GLY A 120 -5.32 22.33 10.86
C GLY A 120 -6.70 21.67 10.78
N ASP A 121 -7.67 22.33 10.15
CA ASP A 121 -9.02 21.82 9.95
C ASP A 121 -9.22 21.13 8.56
N LEU A 122 -8.16 21.01 7.77
CA LEU A 122 -8.21 20.44 6.43
C LEU A 122 -7.61 19.04 6.40
N PHE A 123 -8.21 18.16 5.62
CA PHE A 123 -7.61 16.90 5.22
C PHE A 123 -6.94 17.06 3.86
N VAL A 124 -5.70 16.58 3.76
CA VAL A 124 -4.84 16.75 2.59
C VAL A 124 -4.21 15.42 2.22
N THR A 125 -4.02 15.19 0.93
CA THR A 125 -3.28 14.02 0.44
C THR A 125 -1.98 14.46 -0.24
N GLN A 126 -0.91 13.73 0.04
CA GLN A 126 0.38 13.83 -0.64
C GLN A 126 0.89 12.43 -0.96
N ASN A 127 0.90 12.07 -2.23
CA ASN A 127 1.18 10.70 -2.66
C ASN A 127 2.50 10.54 -3.43
N GLU A 128 3.15 11.63 -3.81
CA GLU A 128 4.42 11.57 -4.52
C GLU A 128 5.62 11.62 -3.56
N PRO A 129 6.61 10.69 -3.76
CA PRO A 129 6.59 9.61 -4.77
C PRO A 129 5.90 8.33 -4.29
N GLU A 130 5.71 8.08 -3.01
CA GLU A 130 5.32 6.78 -2.44
C GLU A 130 4.28 6.90 -1.31
N GLY A 131 3.42 7.91 -1.33
CA GLY A 131 2.45 8.16 -0.25
C GLY A 131 1.17 7.33 -0.32
N PHE A 132 0.81 6.79 -1.48
CA PHE A 132 -0.47 6.08 -1.66
C PHE A 132 -0.57 4.79 -0.83
N ARG A 133 0.56 4.11 -0.58
CA ARG A 133 0.66 2.95 0.32
C ARG A 133 0.30 3.24 1.79
N LYS A 134 0.21 4.52 2.16
CA LYS A 134 -0.25 4.96 3.49
C LYS A 134 -1.75 5.25 3.55
N ILE A 135 -2.44 5.13 2.43
CA ILE A 135 -3.91 5.26 2.34
C ILE A 135 -4.56 3.89 2.23
N THR A 136 -4.02 3.03 1.38
CA THR A 136 -4.53 1.68 1.13
C THR A 136 -3.44 0.76 0.61
N PHE A 137 -3.68 -0.55 0.66
CA PHE A 137 -2.82 -1.54 0.02
C PHE A 137 -2.92 -1.43 -1.50
N TYR A 138 -1.78 -1.24 -2.15
CA TYR A 138 -1.68 -1.03 -3.59
C TYR A 138 -0.29 -1.45 -4.09
N PRO A 139 -0.13 -1.93 -5.33
CA PRO A 139 1.20 -2.09 -5.91
C PRO A 139 1.77 -0.71 -6.27
N ASP A 140 2.14 0.05 -5.24
CA ASP A 140 2.51 1.47 -5.27
C ASP A 140 3.90 1.67 -5.90
N ARG A 141 3.95 1.51 -7.20
CA ARG A 141 5.14 1.63 -8.04
C ARG A 141 4.86 2.63 -9.16
N PRO A 142 5.87 3.39 -9.63
CA PRO A 142 5.69 4.40 -10.68
C PRO A 142 5.29 3.81 -12.05
N ASP A 143 5.47 2.50 -12.25
CA ASP A 143 5.11 1.78 -13.47
C ASP A 143 3.73 1.08 -13.38
N VAL A 144 2.99 1.30 -12.30
CA VAL A 144 1.63 0.77 -12.11
C VAL A 144 0.61 1.90 -12.16
N LEU A 145 -0.23 1.86 -13.19
CA LEU A 145 -1.33 2.81 -13.38
C LEU A 145 -2.66 2.07 -13.25
N ALA A 146 -3.69 2.77 -12.78
CA ALA A 146 -5.06 2.26 -12.69
C ALA A 146 -6.06 3.30 -13.20
N GLU A 147 -7.24 2.84 -13.62
CA GLU A 147 -8.42 3.65 -13.88
C GLU A 147 -9.37 3.67 -12.68
#